data_12b54313053cb7d1ada3abe8e511225e
#
_entry.id   12b54313053cb7d1ada3abe8e511225e
#
_cell.length_a   1.000
_cell.length_b   1.000
_cell.length_c   1.000
_cell.angle_alpha   90.00
_cell.angle_beta   90.00
_cell.angle_gamma   90.00
#
_symmetry.space_group_name_H-M   'P 1'
#
loop_
_entity.id
_entity.type
_entity.pdbx_description
1 polymer ?
#
loop_
_entity_poly.entity_id
_entity_poly.type
_entity_poly.pdbx_seq_one_letter_code
_entity_poly.pdbx_strand_id
1 'polypeptide(L)'
;RTSLGRSRRVVIAGHIDTVPINRNLPVEDREIDGEAFLWGRGTVDMKAGVAVQLKLAAELVAPAVDITWMWYDHEEVDSTLNGLGRLSRNRPDLFAGDFAILGEPSNGEVEGGCNGTLRALIRTDGVRAHSARSWIGENAIHKAAPILARLAEYRAREIEVEGLFYREGLNAVRISGGVAGNVIPDACEVEVN
;
A
#
# COMPACT_ATOMS: atom_id res chain seq x y z
N ARG A 1 4.86 16.86 -19.64
CA ARG A 1 3.73 16.65 -20.57
C ARG A 1 4.14 16.99 -21.99
N THR A 2 3.90 16.09 -22.93
CA THR A 2 4.04 16.40 -24.35
C THR A 2 2.74 17.02 -24.90
N SER A 3 2.86 17.78 -25.98
CA SER A 3 1.74 18.43 -26.69
C SER A 3 2.05 18.41 -28.19
N LEU A 4 2.13 17.19 -28.73
CA LEU A 4 2.47 16.94 -30.16
C LEU A 4 1.23 16.85 -31.04
N GLY A 5 0.02 17.03 -30.46
CA GLY A 5 -1.24 16.91 -31.19
C GLY A 5 -1.59 15.49 -31.59
N ARG A 6 -1.15 14.50 -30.84
CA ARG A 6 -1.49 13.09 -31.07
C ARG A 6 -2.94 12.82 -30.73
N SER A 7 -3.55 11.86 -31.41
CA SER A 7 -4.95 11.46 -31.20
C SER A 7 -5.20 10.75 -29.88
N ARG A 8 -4.15 10.23 -29.26
CA ARG A 8 -4.22 9.51 -27.97
C ARG A 8 -3.22 10.08 -26.97
N ARG A 9 -3.55 9.93 -25.69
CA ARG A 9 -2.71 10.34 -24.57
C ARG A 9 -2.58 9.21 -23.54
N VAL A 10 -1.35 8.97 -23.10
CA VAL A 10 -1.06 8.06 -21.97
C VAL A 10 -0.65 8.89 -20.76
N VAL A 11 -1.20 8.56 -19.61
CA VAL A 11 -0.75 9.09 -18.31
C VAL A 11 0.20 8.07 -17.69
N ILE A 12 1.40 8.50 -17.33
CA ILE A 12 2.39 7.66 -16.66
C ILE A 12 2.65 8.26 -15.27
N ALA A 13 2.42 7.48 -14.23
CA ALA A 13 2.54 7.96 -12.87
C ALA A 13 3.47 7.06 -12.03
N GLY A 14 4.11 7.66 -11.03
CA GLY A 14 4.93 6.98 -10.04
C GLY A 14 5.13 7.83 -8.81
N HIS A 15 5.19 7.20 -7.63
CA HIS A 15 5.45 7.91 -6.39
C HIS A 15 6.95 8.04 -6.10
N ILE A 16 7.30 9.09 -5.37
CA ILE A 16 8.70 9.45 -5.05
C ILE A 16 9.04 9.26 -3.57
N ASP A 17 8.06 9.04 -2.73
CA ASP A 17 8.25 8.72 -1.31
C ASP A 17 8.49 7.21 -1.08
N THR A 18 8.62 6.82 0.16
CA THR A 18 8.82 5.42 0.59
C THR A 18 8.28 5.23 1.99
N VAL A 19 7.97 3.99 2.35
CA VAL A 19 7.76 3.61 3.76
C VAL A 19 9.00 3.91 4.62
N PRO A 20 8.87 3.98 5.97
CA PRO A 20 9.99 4.28 6.87
C PRO A 20 11.21 3.39 6.66
N ILE A 21 12.39 3.96 6.91
CA ILE A 21 13.68 3.27 6.83
C ILE A 21 13.72 2.11 7.85
N ASN A 22 14.19 0.94 7.41
CA ASN A 22 14.39 -0.22 8.27
C ASN A 22 15.73 -0.89 7.96
N ARG A 23 16.83 -0.30 8.42
CA ARG A 23 18.22 -0.79 8.26
C ARG A 23 18.62 -1.09 6.81
N ASN A 24 18.06 -0.37 5.87
CA ASN A 24 18.25 -0.53 4.43
C ASN A 24 18.72 0.77 3.76
N LEU A 25 19.57 1.50 4.45
CA LEU A 25 20.39 2.60 3.95
C LEU A 25 21.79 2.47 4.55
N PRO A 26 22.84 2.93 3.84
CA PRO A 26 22.80 3.50 2.49
C PRO A 26 22.38 2.46 1.43
N VAL A 27 22.13 2.94 0.21
CA VAL A 27 21.95 2.06 -0.95
C VAL A 27 23.27 1.37 -1.27
N GLU A 28 23.22 0.08 -1.59
CA GLU A 28 24.39 -0.77 -1.85
C GLU A 28 24.25 -1.48 -3.19
N ASP A 29 25.36 -1.55 -3.92
CA ASP A 29 25.49 -2.51 -5.03
C ASP A 29 25.74 -3.89 -4.47
N ARG A 30 24.93 -4.85 -4.88
CA ARG A 30 25.05 -6.26 -4.50
C ARG A 30 25.06 -7.17 -5.71
N GLU A 31 25.79 -8.28 -5.62
CA GLU A 31 25.74 -9.36 -6.58
C GLU A 31 25.05 -10.56 -5.94
N ILE A 32 24.05 -11.12 -6.60
CA ILE A 32 23.29 -12.29 -6.17
C ILE A 32 23.20 -13.23 -7.37
N ASP A 33 23.73 -14.42 -7.23
CA ASP A 33 23.75 -15.45 -8.28
C ASP A 33 24.37 -14.97 -9.62
N GLY A 34 25.36 -14.06 -9.56
CA GLY A 34 26.04 -13.47 -10.70
C GLY A 34 25.31 -12.30 -11.36
N GLU A 35 24.21 -11.86 -10.81
CA GLU A 35 23.48 -10.68 -11.27
C GLU A 35 23.68 -9.48 -10.34
N ALA A 36 23.77 -8.28 -10.92
CA ALA A 36 23.95 -7.04 -10.19
C ALA A 36 22.60 -6.47 -9.71
N PHE A 37 22.52 -6.15 -8.43
CA PHE A 37 21.34 -5.57 -7.78
C PHE A 37 21.68 -4.28 -7.06
N LEU A 38 20.73 -3.36 -7.03
CA LEU A 38 20.70 -2.23 -6.10
C LEU A 38 19.84 -2.60 -4.89
N TRP A 39 20.47 -2.70 -3.72
CA TRP A 39 19.76 -2.96 -2.48
C TRP A 39 19.60 -1.68 -1.68
N GLY A 40 18.37 -1.39 -1.24
CA GLY A 40 18.13 -0.21 -0.41
C GLY A 40 16.65 0.17 -0.31
N ARG A 41 16.34 1.16 0.53
CA ARG A 41 14.98 1.70 0.67
C ARG A 41 14.53 2.36 -0.64
N GLY A 42 13.38 1.91 -1.17
CA GLY A 42 12.75 2.46 -2.36
C GLY A 42 13.42 2.05 -3.68
N THR A 43 14.43 1.17 -3.68
CA THR A 43 15.06 0.71 -4.94
C THR A 43 14.08 -0.12 -5.78
N VAL A 44 13.18 -0.87 -5.16
CA VAL A 44 12.12 -1.62 -5.83
C VAL A 44 10.83 -0.80 -5.88
N ASP A 45 10.40 -0.30 -4.74
CA ASP A 45 9.15 0.41 -4.56
C ASP A 45 9.40 1.90 -4.24
N MET A 46 9.19 2.79 -5.24
CA MET A 46 9.16 2.44 -6.66
C MET A 46 10.16 3.31 -7.47
N LYS A 47 11.32 3.67 -6.85
CA LYS A 47 12.29 4.57 -7.48
C LYS A 47 12.94 3.99 -8.75
N ALA A 48 13.01 2.67 -8.90
CA ALA A 48 13.44 2.05 -10.16
C ALA A 48 12.44 2.37 -11.28
N GLY A 49 11.14 2.22 -11.03
CA GLY A 49 10.09 2.61 -11.97
C GLY A 49 10.16 4.10 -12.32
N VAL A 50 10.33 4.97 -11.30
CA VAL A 50 10.52 6.42 -11.50
C VAL A 50 11.76 6.72 -12.34
N ALA A 51 12.87 6.03 -12.12
CA ALA A 51 14.10 6.22 -12.91
C ALA A 51 13.89 5.87 -14.40
N VAL A 52 13.19 4.79 -14.68
CA VAL A 52 12.80 4.41 -16.06
C VAL A 52 11.90 5.48 -16.67
N GLN A 53 10.89 5.95 -15.91
CA GLN A 53 9.98 7.00 -16.38
C GLN A 53 10.73 8.31 -16.69
N LEU A 54 11.66 8.73 -15.83
CA LEU A 54 12.48 9.93 -16.05
C LEU A 54 13.38 9.80 -17.29
N LYS A 55 14.00 8.63 -17.47
CA LYS A 55 14.80 8.35 -18.65
C LYS A 55 13.95 8.45 -19.92
N LEU A 56 12.80 7.80 -19.94
CA LEU A 56 11.87 7.87 -21.07
C LEU A 56 11.39 9.30 -21.32
N ALA A 57 11.08 10.07 -20.29
CA ALA A 57 10.66 11.46 -20.40
C ALA A 57 11.75 12.35 -21.02
N ALA A 58 13.02 12.05 -20.79
CA ALA A 58 14.15 12.77 -21.35
C ALA A 58 14.47 12.36 -22.81
N GLU A 59 14.29 11.08 -23.14
CA GLU A 59 14.72 10.52 -24.42
C GLU A 59 13.62 10.49 -25.49
N LEU A 60 12.35 10.39 -25.10
CA LEU A 60 11.22 10.34 -26.04
C LEU A 60 10.86 11.72 -26.58
N VAL A 61 11.55 12.16 -27.62
CA VAL A 61 11.34 13.48 -28.25
C VAL A 61 10.01 13.55 -29.02
N ALA A 62 9.63 12.49 -29.74
CA ALA A 62 8.44 12.45 -30.56
C ALA A 62 7.68 11.11 -30.44
N PRO A 63 7.12 10.80 -29.29
CA PRO A 63 6.38 9.55 -29.09
C PRO A 63 5.13 9.48 -29.99
N ALA A 64 4.68 8.25 -30.27
CA ALA A 64 3.51 7.98 -31.09
C ALA A 64 2.19 8.46 -30.46
N VAL A 65 2.18 8.66 -29.15
CA VAL A 65 1.06 9.19 -28.34
C VAL A 65 1.52 10.40 -27.54
N ASP A 66 0.62 11.28 -27.18
CA ASP A 66 0.95 12.31 -26.20
C ASP A 66 1.08 11.70 -24.79
N ILE A 67 2.02 12.19 -23.98
CA ILE A 67 2.31 11.63 -22.66
C ILE A 67 2.15 12.71 -21.57
N THR A 68 1.51 12.36 -20.48
CA THR A 68 1.51 13.10 -19.21
C THR A 68 2.29 12.30 -18.19
N TRP A 69 3.41 12.85 -17.73
CA TRP A 69 4.20 12.29 -16.65
C TRP A 69 3.76 12.89 -15.31
N MET A 70 3.56 12.06 -14.28
CA MET A 70 3.18 12.49 -12.94
C MET A 70 4.08 11.81 -11.93
N TRP A 71 4.85 12.60 -11.19
CA TRP A 71 5.60 12.11 -10.04
C TRP A 71 5.02 12.76 -8.79
N TYR A 72 4.56 11.95 -7.87
CA TYR A 72 3.78 12.40 -6.72
C TYR A 72 4.33 11.88 -5.40
N ASP A 73 3.94 12.54 -4.34
CA ASP A 73 4.33 12.25 -2.97
C ASP A 73 3.19 11.60 -2.18
N HIS A 74 3.51 11.08 -0.98
CA HIS A 74 2.55 10.57 -0.01
C HIS A 74 1.69 9.42 -0.56
N GLU A 75 2.29 8.48 -1.29
CA GLU A 75 1.64 7.23 -1.66
C GLU A 75 1.60 6.28 -0.45
N GLU A 76 2.71 6.16 0.25
CA GLU A 76 3.01 5.21 1.30
C GLU A 76 2.47 5.61 2.69
N VAL A 77 1.53 6.52 2.75
CA VAL A 77 0.93 7.05 3.97
C VAL A 77 -0.59 7.11 3.88
N ASP A 78 -1.25 7.81 4.80
CA ASP A 78 -2.71 7.98 4.77
C ASP A 78 -3.16 8.57 3.43
N SER A 79 -4.17 7.95 2.81
CA SER A 79 -4.68 8.29 1.48
C SER A 79 -5.20 9.75 1.38
N THR A 80 -5.57 10.38 2.50
CA THR A 80 -5.98 11.78 2.52
C THR A 80 -4.84 12.74 2.16
N LEU A 81 -3.59 12.31 2.36
CA LEU A 81 -2.37 13.06 2.07
C LEU A 81 -1.85 12.80 0.64
N ASN A 82 -2.32 11.75 -0.02
CA ASN A 82 -1.83 11.29 -1.31
C ASN A 82 -1.77 12.40 -2.36
N GLY A 83 -0.57 12.61 -2.95
CA GLY A 83 -0.29 13.67 -3.90
C GLY A 83 -1.08 13.54 -5.20
N LEU A 84 -1.31 12.31 -5.67
CA LEU A 84 -2.12 12.07 -6.87
C LEU A 84 -3.59 12.44 -6.62
N GLY A 85 -4.13 12.07 -5.46
CA GLY A 85 -5.47 12.47 -5.02
C GLY A 85 -5.61 14.00 -4.90
N ARG A 86 -4.56 14.68 -4.40
CA ARG A 86 -4.51 16.15 -4.34
C ARG A 86 -4.49 16.77 -5.75
N LEU A 87 -3.71 16.22 -6.66
CA LEU A 87 -3.67 16.65 -8.05
C LEU A 87 -5.02 16.46 -8.75
N SER A 88 -5.69 15.34 -8.54
CA SER A 88 -6.98 15.05 -9.20
C SER A 88 -8.07 16.05 -8.81
N ARG A 89 -8.06 16.51 -7.56
CA ARG A 89 -8.98 17.55 -7.09
C ARG A 89 -8.67 18.95 -7.64
N ASN A 90 -7.39 19.29 -7.77
CA ASN A 90 -6.95 20.64 -8.14
C ASN A 90 -6.72 20.82 -9.63
N ARG A 91 -6.34 19.76 -10.32
CA ARG A 91 -5.98 19.76 -11.74
C ARG A 91 -6.48 18.48 -12.44
N PRO A 92 -7.80 18.26 -12.45
CA PRO A 92 -8.39 17.07 -13.10
C PRO A 92 -8.05 16.98 -14.60
N ASP A 93 -7.77 18.11 -15.23
CA ASP A 93 -7.34 18.18 -16.63
C ASP A 93 -6.05 17.39 -16.94
N LEU A 94 -5.20 17.18 -15.95
CA LEU A 94 -3.96 16.43 -16.09
C LEU A 94 -4.20 14.91 -16.21
N PHE A 95 -5.34 14.43 -15.70
CA PHE A 95 -5.71 13.02 -15.74
C PHE A 95 -6.42 12.60 -17.02
N ALA A 96 -6.76 13.56 -17.89
CA ALA A 96 -7.35 13.24 -19.17
C ALA A 96 -6.36 12.45 -20.04
N GLY A 97 -6.70 11.19 -20.32
CA GLY A 97 -5.92 10.25 -21.11
C GLY A 97 -6.76 9.04 -21.50
N ASP A 98 -6.28 8.30 -22.49
CA ASP A 98 -6.94 7.08 -22.97
C ASP A 98 -6.46 5.84 -22.23
N PHE A 99 -5.30 5.93 -21.58
CA PHE A 99 -4.66 4.84 -20.85
C PHE A 99 -3.74 5.38 -19.77
N ALA A 100 -3.58 4.62 -18.69
CA ALA A 100 -2.66 4.94 -17.60
C ALA A 100 -1.70 3.78 -17.34
N ILE A 101 -0.44 4.14 -17.03
CA ILE A 101 0.60 3.20 -16.60
C ILE A 101 1.09 3.69 -15.23
N LEU A 102 1.01 2.82 -14.22
CA LEU A 102 1.65 2.98 -12.94
C LEU A 102 2.93 2.14 -12.95
N GLY A 103 4.05 2.72 -12.56
CA GLY A 103 5.35 2.03 -12.63
C GLY A 103 5.69 1.22 -11.39
N GLU A 104 4.70 0.69 -10.70
CA GLU A 104 4.84 -0.12 -9.50
C GLU A 104 5.59 -1.43 -9.77
N PRO A 105 6.22 -2.03 -8.75
CA PRO A 105 6.94 -3.29 -8.91
C PRO A 105 5.98 -4.44 -9.19
N SER A 106 6.08 -5.03 -10.36
CA SER A 106 5.24 -6.13 -10.85
C SER A 106 6.08 -7.35 -11.30
N ASN A 107 7.32 -7.43 -10.81
CA ASN A 107 8.27 -8.48 -11.21
C ASN A 107 8.51 -8.55 -12.74
N GLY A 108 8.40 -7.40 -13.42
CA GLY A 108 8.57 -7.28 -14.87
C GLY A 108 7.35 -7.72 -15.69
N GLU A 109 6.24 -7.99 -15.04
CA GLU A 109 4.98 -8.39 -15.68
C GLU A 109 4.01 -7.22 -15.80
N VAL A 110 2.96 -7.39 -16.59
CA VAL A 110 1.87 -6.42 -16.71
C VAL A 110 0.72 -6.87 -15.81
N GLU A 111 0.40 -6.04 -14.84
CA GLU A 111 -0.76 -6.22 -13.97
C GLU A 111 -1.90 -5.31 -14.42
N GLY A 112 -3.08 -5.88 -14.61
CA GLY A 112 -4.24 -5.18 -15.18
C GLY A 112 -5.13 -4.51 -14.13
N GLY A 113 -4.61 -4.16 -12.97
CA GLY A 113 -5.37 -3.50 -11.93
C GLY A 113 -4.81 -3.75 -10.53
N CYS A 114 -5.53 -3.28 -9.52
CA CYS A 114 -5.15 -3.39 -8.12
C CYS A 114 -6.36 -3.78 -7.27
N ASN A 115 -6.14 -4.56 -6.20
CA ASN A 115 -7.17 -4.85 -5.22
C ASN A 115 -7.65 -3.56 -4.53
N GLY A 116 -8.94 -3.47 -4.26
CA GLY A 116 -9.47 -2.48 -3.34
C GLY A 116 -9.01 -2.75 -1.91
N THR A 117 -8.93 -1.71 -1.09
CA THR A 117 -8.53 -1.82 0.33
C THR A 117 -9.73 -1.56 1.24
N LEU A 118 -9.91 -2.42 2.24
CA LEU A 118 -10.85 -2.23 3.33
C LEU A 118 -10.10 -2.26 4.67
N ARG A 119 -10.33 -1.24 5.50
CA ARG A 119 -9.85 -1.24 6.89
C ARG A 119 -11.02 -1.25 7.86
N ALA A 120 -10.93 -2.08 8.88
CA ALA A 120 -11.92 -2.16 9.94
C ALA A 120 -11.24 -2.16 11.31
N LEU A 121 -11.81 -1.41 12.25
CA LEU A 121 -11.42 -1.45 13.65
C LEU A 121 -12.48 -2.24 14.42
N ILE A 122 -12.08 -3.38 14.99
CA ILE A 122 -12.96 -4.23 15.77
C ILE A 122 -12.61 -4.01 17.24
N ARG A 123 -13.60 -3.57 18.01
CA ARG A 123 -13.45 -3.34 19.44
C ARG A 123 -14.17 -4.42 20.25
N THR A 124 -13.52 -4.91 21.28
CA THR A 124 -14.13 -5.74 22.33
C THR A 124 -14.08 -4.99 23.65
N ASP A 125 -15.18 -5.02 24.35
CA ASP A 125 -15.32 -4.39 25.67
C ASP A 125 -15.39 -5.43 26.77
N GLY A 126 -14.79 -5.12 27.91
CA GLY A 126 -14.74 -5.94 29.10
C GLY A 126 -15.15 -5.20 30.36
N VAL A 127 -14.79 -5.74 31.49
CA VAL A 127 -15.01 -5.13 32.81
C VAL A 127 -13.68 -5.07 33.54
N ARG A 128 -13.24 -3.85 33.85
CA ARG A 128 -11.97 -3.61 34.54
C ARG A 128 -12.01 -4.15 35.98
N ALA A 129 -10.94 -4.85 36.38
CA ALA A 129 -10.77 -5.36 37.73
C ALA A 129 -9.27 -5.51 38.06
N HIS A 130 -8.94 -5.67 39.33
CA HIS A 130 -7.58 -6.04 39.72
C HIS A 130 -7.31 -7.52 39.36
N SER A 131 -6.15 -7.84 38.78
CA SER A 131 -5.82 -9.20 38.29
C SER A 131 -5.85 -10.26 39.44
N ALA A 132 -5.57 -9.87 40.68
CA ALA A 132 -5.70 -10.74 41.83
C ALA A 132 -7.16 -11.07 42.22
N ARG A 133 -8.14 -10.42 41.61
CA ARG A 133 -9.59 -10.66 41.77
C ARG A 133 -10.26 -10.77 40.40
N SER A 134 -9.67 -11.54 39.51
CA SER A 134 -10.07 -11.65 38.11
C SER A 134 -11.52 -12.09 37.89
N TRP A 135 -12.11 -12.80 38.89
CA TRP A 135 -13.50 -13.27 38.81
C TRP A 135 -14.57 -12.18 38.90
N ILE A 136 -14.20 -10.93 39.23
CA ILE A 136 -15.12 -9.78 39.23
C ILE A 136 -14.95 -8.92 37.94
N GLY A 137 -14.03 -9.29 37.04
CA GLY A 137 -13.76 -8.59 35.77
C GLY A 137 -14.08 -9.45 34.56
N GLU A 138 -14.06 -8.82 33.40
CA GLU A 138 -14.13 -9.46 32.10
C GLU A 138 -12.99 -8.96 31.23
N ASN A 139 -12.16 -9.87 30.75
CA ASN A 139 -10.97 -9.49 29.96
C ASN A 139 -11.32 -9.24 28.50
N ALA A 140 -11.21 -7.99 28.05
CA ALA A 140 -11.48 -7.58 26.68
C ALA A 140 -10.49 -8.22 25.67
N ILE A 141 -9.22 -8.43 26.06
CA ILE A 141 -8.25 -9.11 25.19
C ILE A 141 -8.65 -10.56 24.95
N HIS A 142 -9.11 -11.26 26.00
CA HIS A 142 -9.60 -12.63 25.82
C HIS A 142 -10.86 -12.71 24.95
N LYS A 143 -11.72 -11.69 24.97
CA LYS A 143 -12.87 -11.59 24.06
C LYS A 143 -12.49 -11.38 22.61
N ALA A 144 -11.29 -10.90 22.30
CA ALA A 144 -10.78 -10.79 20.94
C ALA A 144 -10.31 -12.15 20.35
N ALA A 145 -10.07 -13.16 21.19
CA ALA A 145 -9.54 -14.46 20.74
C ALA A 145 -10.37 -15.12 19.62
N PRO A 146 -11.72 -15.24 19.68
CA PRO A 146 -12.48 -15.83 18.59
C PRO A 146 -12.42 -15.03 17.30
N ILE A 147 -12.21 -13.71 17.36
CA ILE A 147 -12.03 -12.85 16.19
C ILE A 147 -10.68 -13.18 15.52
N LEU A 148 -9.60 -13.23 16.32
CA LEU A 148 -8.27 -13.59 15.82
C LEU A 148 -8.21 -15.00 15.25
N ALA A 149 -8.88 -15.97 15.92
CA ALA A 149 -8.98 -17.34 15.43
C ALA A 149 -9.65 -17.38 14.05
N ARG A 150 -10.76 -16.66 13.88
CA ARG A 150 -11.47 -16.60 12.60
C ARG A 150 -10.65 -15.93 11.50
N LEU A 151 -9.89 -14.88 11.82
CA LEU A 151 -8.97 -14.26 10.88
C LEU A 151 -7.81 -15.19 10.50
N ALA A 152 -7.27 -15.95 11.45
CA ALA A 152 -6.20 -16.92 11.20
C ALA A 152 -6.65 -18.11 10.33
N GLU A 153 -7.92 -18.46 10.38
CA GLU A 153 -8.52 -19.52 9.56
C GLU A 153 -8.99 -19.03 8.17
N TYR A 154 -8.96 -17.71 7.93
CA TYR A 154 -9.41 -17.14 6.66
C TYR A 154 -8.62 -17.73 5.49
N ARG A 155 -9.32 -18.13 4.45
CA ARG A 155 -8.75 -18.61 3.20
C ARG A 155 -9.03 -17.58 2.11
N ALA A 156 -7.95 -16.98 1.62
CA ALA A 156 -8.03 -16.04 0.50
C ALA A 156 -8.68 -16.71 -0.72
N ARG A 157 -9.67 -16.03 -1.30
CA ARG A 157 -10.29 -16.46 -2.56
C ARG A 157 -9.54 -15.82 -3.72
N GLU A 158 -9.54 -16.51 -4.84
CA GLU A 158 -9.16 -15.95 -6.12
C GLU A 158 -10.45 -15.59 -6.88
N ILE A 159 -10.55 -14.34 -7.30
CA ILE A 159 -11.74 -13.78 -7.94
C ILE A 159 -11.38 -13.33 -9.34
N GLU A 160 -12.11 -13.81 -10.34
CA GLU A 160 -11.99 -13.36 -11.72
C GLU A 160 -12.89 -12.13 -11.95
N VAL A 161 -12.30 -11.06 -12.47
CA VAL A 161 -13.01 -9.84 -12.90
C VAL A 161 -12.52 -9.48 -14.29
N GLU A 162 -13.40 -9.55 -15.29
CA GLU A 162 -13.09 -9.19 -16.68
C GLU A 162 -11.87 -9.92 -17.27
N GLY A 163 -11.66 -11.18 -16.90
CA GLY A 163 -10.54 -12.00 -17.34
C GLY A 163 -9.24 -11.81 -16.55
N LEU A 164 -9.24 -10.99 -15.51
CA LEU A 164 -8.12 -10.78 -14.59
C LEU A 164 -8.38 -11.46 -13.26
N PHE A 165 -7.36 -12.07 -12.66
CA PHE A 165 -7.47 -12.79 -11.41
C PHE A 165 -6.90 -11.97 -10.25
N TYR A 166 -7.72 -11.80 -9.21
CA TYR A 166 -7.38 -11.07 -8.00
C TYR A 166 -7.44 -11.98 -6.80
N ARG A 167 -6.43 -11.95 -5.95
CA ARG A 167 -6.40 -12.72 -4.71
C ARG A 167 -6.74 -11.82 -3.52
N GLU A 168 -7.76 -12.21 -2.77
CA GLU A 168 -8.15 -11.51 -1.55
C GLU A 168 -7.09 -11.63 -0.45
N GLY A 169 -7.09 -10.67 0.46
CA GLY A 169 -6.37 -10.74 1.73
C GLY A 169 -7.29 -10.30 2.86
N LEU A 170 -7.10 -10.84 4.07
CA LEU A 170 -7.77 -10.37 5.28
C LEU A 170 -6.87 -10.68 6.48
N ASN A 171 -6.30 -9.64 7.08
CA ASN A 171 -5.32 -9.81 8.15
C ASN A 171 -5.58 -8.87 9.31
N ALA A 172 -5.36 -9.35 10.55
CA ALA A 172 -5.15 -8.46 11.67
C ALA A 172 -3.76 -7.82 11.54
N VAL A 173 -3.73 -6.50 11.39
CA VAL A 173 -2.48 -5.74 11.17
C VAL A 173 -2.01 -5.03 12.44
N ARG A 174 -2.89 -4.87 13.42
CA ARG A 174 -2.57 -4.32 14.74
C ARG A 174 -3.56 -4.82 15.79
N ILE A 175 -3.06 -5.01 17.01
CA ILE A 175 -3.88 -5.25 18.19
C ILE A 175 -3.36 -4.40 19.35
N SER A 176 -4.25 -3.80 20.13
CA SER A 176 -3.92 -3.02 21.31
C SER A 176 -4.94 -3.24 22.44
N GLY A 177 -4.47 -3.26 23.67
CA GLY A 177 -5.32 -3.40 24.85
C GLY A 177 -4.51 -3.44 26.14
N GLY A 178 -5.18 -3.14 27.28
CA GLY A 178 -4.57 -3.10 28.59
C GLY A 178 -3.93 -1.75 28.94
N VAL A 179 -3.90 -1.44 30.23
CA VAL A 179 -3.37 -0.17 30.78
C VAL A 179 -2.27 -0.39 31.83
N ALA A 180 -2.28 -1.53 32.53
CA ALA A 180 -1.27 -1.88 33.55
C ALA A 180 -1.23 -3.40 33.76
N GLY A 181 -0.08 -3.93 34.20
CA GLY A 181 0.15 -5.37 34.34
C GLY A 181 -0.71 -6.08 35.41
N ASN A 182 -1.32 -5.33 36.33
CA ASN A 182 -2.20 -5.84 37.39
C ASN A 182 -3.67 -5.46 37.17
N VAL A 183 -4.06 -5.04 35.98
CA VAL A 183 -5.43 -4.63 35.63
C VAL A 183 -5.97 -5.52 34.52
N ILE A 184 -7.15 -6.11 34.74
CA ILE A 184 -7.93 -6.80 33.70
C ILE A 184 -8.36 -5.74 32.67
N PRO A 185 -8.00 -5.89 31.37
CA PRO A 185 -8.36 -4.93 30.35
C PRO A 185 -9.86 -4.86 30.12
N ASP A 186 -10.38 -3.64 30.07
CA ASP A 186 -11.78 -3.34 29.77
C ASP A 186 -12.01 -2.95 28.30
N ALA A 187 -10.93 -2.81 27.52
CA ALA A 187 -11.00 -2.57 26.07
C ALA A 187 -9.86 -3.26 25.37
N CYS A 188 -10.14 -3.76 24.17
CA CYS A 188 -9.15 -4.24 23.22
C CYS A 188 -9.61 -3.86 21.80
N GLU A 189 -8.68 -3.43 20.95
CA GLU A 189 -8.92 -3.06 19.56
C GLU A 189 -8.06 -3.90 18.63
N VAL A 190 -8.66 -4.43 17.59
CA VAL A 190 -8.01 -5.17 16.51
C VAL A 190 -8.24 -4.42 15.21
N GLU A 191 -7.19 -3.96 14.59
CA GLU A 191 -7.24 -3.36 13.26
C GLU A 191 -7.06 -4.47 12.21
N VAL A 192 -7.97 -4.50 11.25
CA VAL A 192 -8.02 -5.49 10.16
C VAL A 192 -7.91 -4.77 8.83
N ASN A 193 -7.07 -5.31 7.96
CA ASN A 193 -6.88 -4.86 6.58
C ASN A 193 -7.00 -6.06 5.62
#